data_2cd07abffd7d318024393233463197c3
#
_entry.id   2cd07abffd7d318024393233463197c3
#
_cell.length_a   1.000
_cell.length_b   1.000
_cell.length_c   1.000
_cell.angle_alpha   90.00
_cell.angle_beta   90.00
_cell.angle_gamma   90.00
#
_symmetry.space_group_name_H-M   'P 1'
#
loop_
_entity.id
_entity.type
_entity.pdbx_description
1 polymer ?
#
loop_
_entity_poly.entity_id
_entity_poly.type
_entity_poly.pdbx_seq_one_letter_code
_entity_poly.pdbx_strand_id
1 'polypeptide(L)'
;MDFIKKLRCPITKNELKSVNKEEFSNYSIPDEYSTFGKLSYGLIDSSLQYFFPVFEDIIILHEYYALYVGNKIDNREKLSFDKQRVFDYYNEVNYKIKDSLKIYDDSPKWVDYREVSSKYVKNSFTKASKFYPNQGEYILDIASGPIGLPEYISLSDGYEYRVCVDISINALIQAKINLIQAGKKGIFICGDITNIPIQDNSVDTVLSQHTLYHIPKNEQKIAVQEMYRVAKPESKIVIIYCWFYHSWFMNLSLNLLQLYRIFRHFAGKIYVRFATSKPRLYFYPHSPRWFRKSFTFGKDIEFFCWRSTNKYFLDLYIHKWFFGKKILNKLINLEDKYSKFMSKFGEYPAIVITKKSDC
;
A
#
# COMPACT_ATOMS: atom_id res chain seq x y z
N MET A 1 21.79 -6.97 11.09
CA MET A 1 20.77 -5.95 10.77
C MET A 1 19.80 -5.90 11.94
N ASP A 2 19.73 -4.80 12.65
CA ASP A 2 18.94 -4.70 13.91
C ASP A 2 17.42 -4.85 13.70
N PHE A 3 16.95 -4.59 12.47
CA PHE A 3 15.53 -4.68 12.14
C PHE A 3 14.98 -6.12 12.15
N ILE A 4 15.82 -7.15 11.97
CA ILE A 4 15.38 -8.56 12.07
C ILE A 4 14.73 -8.84 13.42
N LYS A 5 15.23 -8.23 14.49
CA LYS A 5 14.67 -8.36 15.85
C LYS A 5 13.27 -7.75 15.99
N LYS A 6 12.87 -6.88 15.05
CA LYS A 6 11.53 -6.28 14.99
C LYS A 6 10.55 -7.11 14.12
N LEU A 7 11.03 -8.18 13.46
CA LEU A 7 10.18 -9.06 12.67
C LEU A 7 9.53 -10.12 13.57
N ARG A 8 8.37 -10.60 13.12
CA ARG A 8 7.68 -11.75 13.72
C ARG A 8 7.20 -12.71 12.64
N CYS A 9 7.10 -13.99 12.98
CA CYS A 9 6.51 -14.99 12.11
C CYS A 9 5.04 -14.63 11.79
N PRO A 10 4.63 -14.56 10.53
CA PRO A 10 3.25 -14.24 10.17
C PRO A 10 2.26 -15.35 10.61
N ILE A 11 2.72 -16.57 10.84
CA ILE A 11 1.89 -17.73 11.20
C ILE A 11 1.84 -17.91 12.72
N THR A 12 2.98 -18.12 13.37
CA THR A 12 3.06 -18.40 14.80
C THR A 12 3.08 -17.15 15.68
N LYS A 13 3.33 -15.98 15.11
CA LYS A 13 3.57 -14.68 15.78
C LYS A 13 4.84 -14.64 16.63
N ASN A 14 5.61 -15.70 16.65
CA ASN A 14 6.87 -15.81 17.38
C ASN A 14 7.98 -14.98 16.73
N GLU A 15 9.06 -14.76 17.48
CA GLU A 15 10.30 -14.18 16.99
C GLU A 15 10.94 -15.03 15.89
N LEU A 16 11.70 -14.37 15.03
CA LEU A 16 12.44 -14.99 13.95
C LEU A 16 13.93 -14.99 14.25
N LYS A 17 14.59 -16.11 13.91
CA LYS A 17 16.04 -16.27 14.00
C LYS A 17 16.63 -16.41 12.60
N SER A 18 17.79 -15.82 12.38
CA SER A 18 18.54 -15.97 11.13
C SER A 18 19.20 -17.36 11.08
N VAL A 19 19.11 -17.99 9.92
CA VAL A 19 19.68 -19.32 9.65
C VAL A 19 20.65 -19.19 8.48
N ASN A 20 21.88 -19.68 8.64
CA ASN A 20 22.92 -19.66 7.63
C ASN A 20 22.62 -20.58 6.47
N LYS A 21 23.29 -20.34 5.32
CA LYS A 21 23.13 -21.16 4.12
C LYS A 21 23.49 -22.63 4.35
N GLU A 22 24.46 -22.93 5.20
CA GLU A 22 24.88 -24.28 5.55
C GLU A 22 23.82 -25.00 6.40
N GLU A 23 23.16 -24.29 7.31
CA GLU A 23 22.13 -24.83 8.20
C GLU A 23 20.83 -25.16 7.47
N PHE A 24 20.50 -24.43 6.40
CA PHE A 24 19.27 -24.71 5.65
C PHE A 24 19.47 -25.63 4.44
N SER A 25 20.67 -26.12 4.17
CA SER A 25 20.89 -27.21 3.18
C SER A 25 20.00 -28.45 3.45
N ASN A 26 19.50 -28.56 4.68
CA ASN A 26 18.57 -29.62 5.10
C ASN A 26 17.10 -29.34 4.70
N TYR A 27 16.77 -28.14 4.21
CA TYR A 27 15.40 -27.78 3.82
C TYR A 27 15.28 -27.80 2.29
N SER A 28 14.29 -28.53 1.79
CA SER A 28 13.97 -28.55 0.36
C SER A 28 13.29 -27.25 -0.02
N ILE A 29 14.00 -26.33 -0.68
CA ILE A 29 13.45 -25.08 -1.19
C ILE A 29 12.87 -25.37 -2.57
N PRO A 30 11.58 -25.07 -2.83
CA PRO A 30 10.96 -25.29 -4.13
C PRO A 30 11.70 -24.57 -5.26
N ASP A 31 11.86 -25.24 -6.42
CA ASP A 31 12.57 -24.68 -7.58
C ASP A 31 11.95 -23.38 -8.09
N GLU A 32 10.64 -23.21 -7.93
CA GLU A 32 9.92 -21.98 -8.29
C GLU A 32 10.47 -20.74 -7.58
N TYR A 33 11.09 -20.88 -6.40
CA TYR A 33 11.68 -19.77 -5.66
C TYR A 33 12.99 -19.28 -6.27
N SER A 34 13.63 -20.05 -7.13
CA SER A 34 14.84 -19.63 -7.86
C SER A 34 14.58 -18.40 -8.76
N THR A 35 13.33 -18.18 -9.16
CA THR A 35 12.92 -17.01 -9.95
C THR A 35 13.01 -15.68 -9.18
N PHE A 36 13.09 -15.72 -7.86
CA PHE A 36 13.18 -14.52 -7.00
C PHE A 36 14.61 -14.01 -6.82
N GLY A 37 15.61 -14.70 -7.38
CA GLY A 37 17.01 -14.32 -7.29
C GLY A 37 17.85 -15.30 -6.47
N LYS A 38 19.05 -14.83 -6.06
CA LYS A 38 19.98 -15.64 -5.28
C LYS A 38 19.56 -15.68 -3.81
N LEU A 39 19.43 -16.89 -3.28
CA LEU A 39 19.16 -17.10 -1.84
C LEU A 39 20.36 -16.61 -1.02
N SER A 40 20.10 -15.66 -0.11
CA SER A 40 21.12 -15.04 0.74
C SER A 40 21.25 -15.76 2.07
N TYR A 41 20.13 -15.90 2.79
CA TYR A 41 20.00 -16.61 4.09
C TYR A 41 18.52 -16.94 4.31
N GLY A 42 18.17 -17.51 5.45
CA GLY A 42 16.79 -17.76 5.82
C GLY A 42 16.44 -17.24 7.20
N LEU A 43 15.14 -17.15 7.47
CA LEU A 43 14.62 -16.90 8.82
C LEU A 43 13.78 -18.10 9.24
N ILE A 44 13.92 -18.52 10.50
CA ILE A 44 13.09 -19.57 11.08
C ILE A 44 12.40 -19.03 12.32
N ASP A 45 11.15 -19.41 12.54
CA ASP A 45 10.44 -19.03 13.75
C ASP A 45 11.01 -19.76 14.97
N SER A 46 10.90 -19.15 16.17
CA SER A 46 11.50 -19.70 17.39
C SER A 46 10.94 -21.06 17.82
N SER A 47 9.79 -21.47 17.30
CA SER A 47 9.23 -22.82 17.49
C SER A 47 9.74 -23.84 16.45
N LEU A 48 10.63 -23.44 15.54
CA LEU A 48 11.24 -24.27 14.49
C LEU A 48 10.20 -24.98 13.58
N GLN A 49 9.09 -24.32 13.28
CA GLN A 49 8.03 -24.90 12.46
C GLN A 49 8.00 -24.34 11.05
N TYR A 50 8.35 -23.05 10.88
CA TYR A 50 8.26 -22.37 9.60
C TYR A 50 9.56 -21.69 9.23
N PHE A 51 10.03 -21.98 8.03
CA PHE A 51 11.19 -21.37 7.41
C PHE A 51 10.76 -20.37 6.34
N PHE A 52 11.43 -19.23 6.29
CA PHE A 52 11.19 -18.13 5.38
C PHE A 52 12.49 -17.76 4.65
N PRO A 53 12.57 -17.91 3.33
CA PRO A 53 13.79 -17.59 2.58
C PRO A 53 13.98 -16.08 2.42
N VAL A 54 15.24 -15.67 2.28
CA VAL A 54 15.61 -14.28 1.94
C VAL A 54 16.41 -14.30 0.64
N PHE A 55 15.86 -13.69 -0.40
CA PHE A 55 16.47 -13.61 -1.71
C PHE A 55 16.95 -12.17 -1.96
N GLU A 56 18.27 -11.99 -2.21
CA GLU A 56 18.84 -10.67 -2.54
C GLU A 56 18.37 -9.54 -1.64
N ASP A 57 18.33 -9.79 -0.31
CA ASP A 57 17.84 -8.88 0.75
C ASP A 57 16.32 -8.62 0.74
N ILE A 58 15.54 -9.35 -0.05
CA ILE A 58 14.09 -9.35 0.05
C ILE A 58 13.66 -10.48 1.00
N ILE A 59 13.06 -10.09 2.10
CA ILE A 59 12.65 -11.00 3.17
C ILE A 59 11.25 -11.52 2.82
N ILE A 60 11.10 -12.84 2.62
CA ILE A 60 9.82 -13.43 2.21
C ILE A 60 9.04 -13.85 3.47
N LEU A 61 8.23 -12.97 4.03
CA LEU A 61 7.41 -13.21 5.23
C LEU A 61 5.91 -13.21 4.92
N HIS A 62 5.52 -13.89 3.86
CA HIS A 62 4.13 -14.12 3.50
C HIS A 62 3.77 -15.60 3.74
N GLU A 63 2.60 -15.87 4.32
CA GLU A 63 2.16 -17.22 4.68
C GLU A 63 2.17 -18.20 3.49
N TYR A 64 1.86 -17.71 2.30
CA TYR A 64 1.87 -18.51 1.06
C TYR A 64 3.24 -19.11 0.75
N TYR A 65 4.32 -18.36 1.01
CA TYR A 65 5.70 -18.77 0.72
C TYR A 65 6.42 -19.39 1.93
N ALA A 66 5.76 -19.55 3.07
CA ALA A 66 6.36 -20.18 4.23
C ALA A 66 6.60 -21.67 3.97
N LEU A 67 7.80 -22.18 4.23
CA LEU A 67 8.09 -23.60 4.19
C LEU A 67 7.84 -24.21 5.56
N TYR A 68 6.95 -25.20 5.60
CA TYR A 68 6.73 -25.93 6.84
C TYR A 68 7.84 -26.97 7.04
N VAL A 69 8.56 -26.86 8.12
CA VAL A 69 9.72 -27.72 8.46
C VAL A 69 9.50 -28.47 9.80
N GLY A 70 8.34 -28.30 10.41
CA GLY A 70 7.97 -28.95 11.67
C GLY A 70 7.53 -30.41 11.50
N ASN A 71 7.37 -31.09 12.62
CA ASN A 71 6.96 -32.52 12.67
C ASN A 71 5.44 -32.72 12.72
N LYS A 72 4.64 -31.63 12.69
CA LYS A 72 3.17 -31.68 12.75
C LYS A 72 2.57 -31.46 11.38
N ILE A 73 1.28 -31.72 11.22
CA ILE A 73 0.53 -31.44 9.98
C ILE A 73 0.44 -29.92 9.80
N ASP A 74 0.74 -29.46 8.58
CA ASP A 74 0.56 -28.06 8.21
C ASP A 74 -0.93 -27.75 8.04
N ASN A 75 -1.48 -26.94 8.92
CA ASN A 75 -2.91 -26.58 8.96
C ASN A 75 -3.18 -25.16 8.43
N ARG A 76 -2.28 -24.61 7.57
CA ARG A 76 -2.49 -23.27 7.01
C ARG A 76 -3.76 -23.22 6.16
N GLU A 77 -4.55 -22.17 6.37
CA GLU A 77 -5.73 -21.90 5.56
C GLU A 77 -5.33 -21.41 4.16
N LYS A 78 -6.11 -21.81 3.15
CA LYS A 78 -5.96 -21.26 1.79
C LYS A 78 -6.44 -19.82 1.75
N LEU A 79 -5.84 -19.02 0.87
CA LEU A 79 -6.30 -17.64 0.64
C LEU A 79 -7.78 -17.62 0.21
N SER A 80 -8.53 -16.65 0.71
CA SER A 80 -9.90 -16.42 0.24
C SER A 80 -9.89 -16.09 -1.26
N PHE A 81 -11.01 -16.35 -1.96
CA PHE A 81 -11.13 -16.07 -3.40
C PHE A 81 -10.77 -14.62 -3.76
N ASP A 82 -11.27 -13.65 -3.00
CA ASP A 82 -10.98 -12.23 -3.26
C ASP A 82 -9.51 -11.86 -2.96
N LYS A 83 -8.91 -12.48 -1.94
CA LYS A 83 -7.49 -12.28 -1.61
C LYS A 83 -6.58 -12.90 -2.67
N GLN A 84 -6.91 -14.11 -3.14
CA GLN A 84 -6.18 -14.75 -4.25
C GLN A 84 -6.20 -13.87 -5.51
N ARG A 85 -7.34 -13.27 -5.84
CA ARG A 85 -7.45 -12.34 -6.98
C ARG A 85 -6.53 -11.12 -6.87
N VAL A 86 -6.40 -10.55 -5.67
CA VAL A 86 -5.49 -9.43 -5.42
C VAL A 86 -4.04 -9.88 -5.59
N PHE A 87 -3.71 -11.04 -5.02
CA PHE A 87 -2.39 -11.64 -5.11
C PHE A 87 -2.00 -11.90 -6.58
N ASP A 88 -2.87 -12.58 -7.34
CA ASP A 88 -2.64 -12.92 -8.75
C ASP A 88 -2.50 -11.64 -9.59
N TYR A 89 -3.37 -10.64 -9.39
CA TYR A 89 -3.31 -9.39 -10.12
C TYR A 89 -1.97 -8.68 -9.97
N TYR A 90 -1.46 -8.53 -8.74
CA TYR A 90 -0.21 -7.81 -8.49
C TYR A 90 1.05 -8.62 -8.83
N ASN A 91 0.97 -9.94 -8.91
CA ASN A 91 2.06 -10.78 -9.40
C ASN A 91 2.10 -10.84 -10.95
N GLU A 92 0.95 -10.67 -11.63
CA GLU A 92 0.88 -10.63 -13.09
C GLU A 92 1.01 -9.21 -13.69
N VAL A 93 0.89 -8.16 -12.87
CA VAL A 93 0.98 -6.78 -13.33
C VAL A 93 2.36 -6.49 -13.90
N ASN A 94 2.38 -5.94 -15.13
CA ASN A 94 3.61 -5.56 -15.79
C ASN A 94 4.01 -4.12 -15.45
N TYR A 95 5.29 -3.85 -15.62
CA TYR A 95 5.88 -2.51 -15.49
C TYR A 95 6.27 -2.00 -16.86
N LYS A 96 6.09 -0.70 -17.09
CA LYS A 96 6.62 -0.01 -18.25
C LYS A 96 7.54 1.13 -17.84
N ILE A 97 8.47 1.47 -18.72
CA ILE A 97 9.33 2.62 -18.55
C ILE A 97 8.60 3.85 -19.12
N LYS A 98 8.47 4.89 -18.29
CA LYS A 98 8.00 6.20 -18.70
C LYS A 98 8.95 7.23 -18.11
N ASP A 99 9.55 8.06 -18.98
CA ASP A 99 10.51 9.08 -18.57
C ASP A 99 11.65 8.52 -17.70
N SER A 100 12.25 7.38 -18.12
CA SER A 100 13.25 6.57 -17.39
C SER A 100 12.80 5.93 -16.08
N LEU A 101 11.54 6.05 -15.71
CA LEU A 101 10.98 5.47 -14.48
C LEU A 101 10.12 4.25 -14.79
N LYS A 102 10.22 3.21 -13.94
CA LYS A 102 9.33 2.05 -14.02
C LYS A 102 8.05 2.33 -13.24
N ILE A 103 6.93 2.41 -13.95
CA ILE A 103 5.59 2.58 -13.41
C ILE A 103 4.73 1.38 -13.77
N TYR A 104 3.64 1.14 -13.04
CA TYR A 104 2.65 0.15 -13.44
C TYR A 104 2.06 0.46 -14.82
N ASP A 105 1.88 -0.55 -15.63
CA ASP A 105 1.32 -0.43 -17.00
C ASP A 105 -0.03 0.25 -17.04
N ASP A 106 -0.85 0.04 -16.03
CA ASP A 106 -2.20 0.58 -15.94
C ASP A 106 -2.26 2.01 -15.33
N SER A 107 -1.13 2.55 -14.84
CA SER A 107 -1.06 3.90 -14.25
C SER A 107 -1.74 4.99 -15.08
N PRO A 108 -1.65 5.02 -16.42
CA PRO A 108 -2.33 6.03 -17.24
C PRO A 108 -3.86 5.96 -17.20
N LYS A 109 -4.45 4.86 -16.69
CA LYS A 109 -5.90 4.77 -16.50
C LYS A 109 -6.37 5.61 -15.31
N TRP A 110 -5.49 5.88 -14.35
CA TRP A 110 -5.82 6.51 -13.07
C TRP A 110 -5.14 7.86 -12.84
N VAL A 111 -4.00 8.08 -13.49
CA VAL A 111 -3.19 9.30 -13.37
C VAL A 111 -3.28 10.11 -14.65
N ASP A 112 -3.54 11.40 -14.53
CA ASP A 112 -3.48 12.34 -15.65
C ASP A 112 -2.05 12.86 -15.81
N TYR A 113 -1.39 12.41 -16.88
CA TYR A 113 -0.01 12.78 -17.22
C TYR A 113 0.09 13.98 -18.19
N ARG A 114 -1.04 14.66 -18.50
CA ARG A 114 -1.02 15.83 -19.38
C ARG A 114 -0.28 17.00 -18.73
N GLU A 115 0.43 17.78 -19.52
CA GLU A 115 1.21 18.95 -19.05
C GLU A 115 0.33 19.94 -18.25
N VAL A 116 -0.93 20.13 -18.65
CA VAL A 116 -1.87 21.06 -18.01
C VAL A 116 -2.15 20.70 -16.54
N SER A 117 -2.16 19.41 -16.21
CA SER A 117 -2.46 18.86 -14.88
C SER A 117 -1.22 18.43 -14.10
N SER A 118 -0.04 18.37 -14.74
CA SER A 118 1.18 17.81 -14.17
C SER A 118 1.52 18.39 -12.80
N LYS A 119 1.53 19.72 -12.63
CA LYS A 119 1.81 20.38 -11.35
C LYS A 119 0.82 19.97 -10.25
N TYR A 120 -0.47 19.89 -10.56
CA TYR A 120 -1.52 19.49 -9.62
C TYR A 120 -1.36 18.04 -9.16
N VAL A 121 -1.12 17.14 -10.12
CA VAL A 121 -0.93 15.72 -9.85
C VAL A 121 0.33 15.48 -9.03
N LYS A 122 1.47 16.06 -9.40
CA LYS A 122 2.75 15.95 -8.68
C LYS A 122 2.65 16.51 -7.25
N ASN A 123 1.98 17.66 -7.08
CA ASN A 123 1.72 18.23 -5.76
C ASN A 123 0.94 17.26 -4.85
N SER A 124 0.00 16.49 -5.40
CA SER A 124 -0.72 15.50 -4.59
C SER A 124 0.17 14.34 -4.15
N PHE A 125 1.12 13.89 -4.96
CA PHE A 125 1.98 12.75 -4.63
C PHE A 125 2.85 13.00 -3.40
N THR A 126 3.34 14.22 -3.20
CA THR A 126 4.13 14.59 -2.01
C THR A 126 3.28 14.98 -0.80
N LYS A 127 1.99 15.24 -1.01
CA LYS A 127 1.11 15.84 0.03
C LYS A 127 0.98 14.96 1.29
N ALA A 128 1.18 13.66 1.19
CA ALA A 128 1.13 12.75 2.33
C ALA A 128 2.15 13.13 3.43
N SER A 129 3.34 13.64 3.06
CA SER A 129 4.39 14.05 4.00
C SER A 129 3.99 15.21 4.93
N LYS A 130 2.92 15.96 4.59
CA LYS A 130 2.40 17.02 5.45
C LYS A 130 1.70 16.49 6.72
N PHE A 131 1.42 15.18 6.81
CA PHE A 131 0.59 14.60 7.85
C PHE A 131 1.35 13.74 8.87
N TYR A 132 2.66 13.64 8.75
CA TYR A 132 3.52 12.92 9.70
C TYR A 132 4.83 13.69 9.95
N PRO A 133 5.58 13.39 11.03
CA PRO A 133 6.86 14.03 11.33
C PRO A 133 7.86 13.81 10.20
N ASN A 134 8.68 14.82 9.93
CA ASN A 134 9.73 14.78 8.91
C ASN A 134 11.05 14.24 9.47
N GLN A 135 11.01 13.31 10.41
CA GLN A 135 12.16 12.63 11.00
C GLN A 135 11.76 11.37 11.74
N GLY A 136 12.61 10.36 11.70
CA GLY A 136 12.43 9.08 12.39
C GLY A 136 13.46 8.06 11.94
N GLU A 137 13.48 6.92 12.60
CA GLU A 137 14.30 5.79 12.21
C GLU A 137 13.62 5.00 11.08
N TYR A 138 12.35 4.60 11.29
CA TYR A 138 11.61 3.74 10.36
C TYR A 138 10.29 4.36 9.92
N ILE A 139 10.16 4.59 8.60
CA ILE A 139 8.85 4.80 7.97
C ILE A 139 8.42 3.50 7.28
N LEU A 140 7.29 2.94 7.73
CA LEU A 140 6.69 1.75 7.13
C LEU A 140 5.78 2.17 5.97
N ASP A 141 6.09 1.70 4.77
CA ASP A 141 5.28 1.87 3.57
C ASP A 141 4.58 0.55 3.22
N ILE A 142 3.30 0.47 3.54
CA ILE A 142 2.48 -0.73 3.36
C ILE A 142 1.83 -0.74 1.99
N ALA A 143 2.01 -1.86 1.27
CA ALA A 143 1.72 -2.03 -0.13
C ALA A 143 2.42 -0.93 -0.96
N SER A 144 3.73 -0.88 -0.77
CA SER A 144 4.62 0.17 -1.28
C SER A 144 4.64 0.26 -2.81
N GLY A 145 4.32 -0.84 -3.49
CA GLY A 145 4.54 -0.94 -4.92
C GLY A 145 6.01 -0.74 -5.31
N PRO A 146 6.29 -0.37 -6.58
CA PRO A 146 7.64 -0.23 -7.12
C PRO A 146 8.32 1.09 -6.73
N ILE A 147 7.64 2.04 -6.08
CA ILE A 147 8.15 3.38 -5.74
C ILE A 147 8.80 4.08 -6.95
N GLY A 148 8.12 4.03 -8.09
CA GLY A 148 8.68 4.43 -9.39
C GLY A 148 8.67 5.93 -9.68
N LEU A 149 8.32 6.81 -8.72
CA LEU A 149 8.29 8.26 -8.93
C LEU A 149 9.15 8.99 -7.89
N PRO A 150 9.91 10.03 -8.30
CA PRO A 150 10.71 10.83 -7.36
C PRO A 150 9.88 11.40 -6.21
N GLU A 151 8.64 11.80 -6.50
CA GLU A 151 7.71 12.31 -5.50
C GLU A 151 7.35 11.26 -4.44
N TYR A 152 7.29 9.97 -4.81
CA TYR A 152 7.08 8.88 -3.85
C TYR A 152 8.34 8.52 -3.08
N ILE A 153 9.51 8.62 -3.71
CA ILE A 153 10.80 8.43 -3.04
C ILE A 153 10.97 9.46 -1.92
N SER A 154 10.65 10.73 -2.18
CA SER A 154 10.79 11.82 -1.20
C SER A 154 9.90 11.70 0.03
N LEU A 155 8.88 10.82 0.02
CA LEU A 155 8.02 10.59 1.18
C LEU A 155 8.77 9.98 2.39
N SER A 156 9.96 9.44 2.19
CA SER A 156 10.83 8.95 3.27
C SER A 156 11.97 9.90 3.62
N ASP A 157 11.95 11.13 3.13
CA ASP A 157 12.94 12.13 3.52
C ASP A 157 12.84 12.39 5.04
N GLY A 158 14.00 12.42 5.71
CA GLY A 158 14.09 12.56 7.17
C GLY A 158 14.00 11.22 7.93
N TYR A 159 13.77 10.09 7.27
CA TYR A 159 13.83 8.76 7.90
C TYR A 159 15.11 8.03 7.51
N GLU A 160 15.66 7.28 8.46
CA GLU A 160 16.87 6.50 8.19
C GLU A 160 16.57 5.33 7.25
N TYR A 161 15.46 4.63 7.46
CA TYR A 161 15.04 3.50 6.66
C TYR A 161 13.59 3.63 6.20
N ARG A 162 13.34 3.28 4.93
CA ARG A 162 12.00 2.99 4.43
C ARG A 162 11.78 1.48 4.45
N VAL A 163 10.83 1.02 5.26
CA VAL A 163 10.43 -0.37 5.34
C VAL A 163 9.29 -0.59 4.35
N CYS A 164 9.58 -1.26 3.24
CA CYS A 164 8.62 -1.55 2.18
C CYS A 164 8.02 -2.93 2.39
N VAL A 165 6.73 -2.99 2.64
CA VAL A 165 5.98 -4.26 2.71
C VAL A 165 5.02 -4.32 1.54
N ASP A 166 5.12 -5.36 0.73
CA ASP A 166 4.22 -5.59 -0.43
C ASP A 166 3.97 -7.08 -0.65
N ILE A 167 2.84 -7.41 -1.23
CA ILE A 167 2.49 -8.79 -1.59
C ILE A 167 3.24 -9.25 -2.85
N SER A 168 3.65 -8.31 -3.69
CA SER A 168 4.35 -8.56 -4.96
C SER A 168 5.87 -8.46 -4.80
N ILE A 169 6.55 -9.59 -4.94
CA ILE A 169 8.03 -9.65 -4.92
C ILE A 169 8.60 -8.79 -6.06
N ASN A 170 7.99 -8.82 -7.23
CA ASN A 170 8.42 -8.00 -8.38
C ASN A 170 8.36 -6.50 -8.08
N ALA A 171 7.34 -6.04 -7.36
CA ALA A 171 7.23 -4.65 -6.91
C ALA A 171 8.37 -4.29 -5.95
N LEU A 172 8.69 -5.18 -5.00
CA LEU A 172 9.77 -4.98 -4.04
C LEU A 172 11.16 -4.94 -4.70
N ILE A 173 11.40 -5.79 -5.71
CA ILE A 173 12.64 -5.73 -6.51
C ILE A 173 12.78 -4.35 -7.17
N GLN A 174 11.72 -3.83 -7.77
CA GLN A 174 11.75 -2.49 -8.37
C GLN A 174 11.90 -1.37 -7.32
N ALA A 175 11.21 -1.48 -6.18
CA ALA A 175 11.36 -0.54 -5.07
C ALA A 175 12.80 -0.49 -4.55
N LYS A 176 13.45 -1.67 -4.40
CA LYS A 176 14.86 -1.78 -4.00
C LYS A 176 15.76 -1.04 -4.97
N ILE A 177 15.63 -1.30 -6.27
CA ILE A 177 16.43 -0.64 -7.32
C ILE A 177 16.23 0.89 -7.25
N ASN A 178 15.00 1.36 -7.19
CA ASN A 178 14.66 2.78 -7.21
C ASN A 178 15.16 3.52 -5.95
N LEU A 179 15.04 2.91 -4.76
CA LEU A 179 15.55 3.51 -3.52
C LEU A 179 17.07 3.55 -3.47
N ILE A 180 17.75 2.47 -3.88
CA ILE A 180 19.23 2.44 -3.96
C ILE A 180 19.74 3.50 -4.92
N GLN A 181 19.15 3.62 -6.12
CA GLN A 181 19.52 4.66 -7.11
C GLN A 181 19.34 6.08 -6.57
N ALA A 182 18.35 6.27 -5.68
CA ALA A 182 18.09 7.54 -5.02
C ALA A 182 18.95 7.77 -3.75
N GLY A 183 19.87 6.87 -3.43
CA GLY A 183 20.71 6.96 -2.22
C GLY A 183 19.95 6.77 -0.92
N LYS A 184 18.78 6.10 -0.95
CA LYS A 184 17.94 5.82 0.23
C LYS A 184 18.16 4.40 0.75
N LYS A 185 18.09 4.23 2.07
CA LYS A 185 18.13 2.92 2.71
C LYS A 185 16.73 2.31 2.73
N GLY A 186 16.58 1.08 2.24
CA GLY A 186 15.32 0.33 2.21
C GLY A 186 15.43 -1.03 2.91
N ILE A 187 14.33 -1.48 3.50
CA ILE A 187 14.12 -2.85 4.00
C ILE A 187 12.92 -3.39 3.24
N PHE A 188 13.05 -4.54 2.59
CA PHE A 188 12.06 -5.06 1.65
C PHE A 188 11.49 -6.37 2.15
N ILE A 189 10.19 -6.42 2.38
CA ILE A 189 9.49 -7.55 3.00
C ILE A 189 8.30 -7.92 2.13
N CYS A 190 8.31 -9.13 1.57
CA CYS A 190 7.11 -9.71 0.99
C CYS A 190 6.19 -10.15 2.14
N GLY A 191 5.03 -9.50 2.26
CA GLY A 191 4.11 -9.72 3.38
C GLY A 191 2.71 -9.19 3.09
N ASP A 192 1.78 -9.56 3.97
CA ASP A 192 0.37 -9.21 3.89
C ASP A 192 0.04 -8.03 4.82
N ILE A 193 -0.66 -7.04 4.28
CA ILE A 193 -1.16 -5.88 5.04
C ILE A 193 -2.13 -6.28 6.17
N THR A 194 -2.82 -7.41 6.03
CA THR A 194 -3.73 -7.93 7.05
C THR A 194 -3.03 -8.76 8.12
N ASN A 195 -1.73 -8.98 7.97
CA ASN A 195 -0.89 -9.73 8.88
C ASN A 195 0.56 -9.24 8.77
N ILE A 196 0.79 -7.99 9.16
CA ILE A 196 2.09 -7.33 9.00
C ILE A 196 3.14 -8.07 9.84
N PRO A 197 4.22 -8.61 9.23
CA PRO A 197 5.21 -9.44 9.92
C PRO A 197 6.23 -8.59 10.71
N ILE A 198 5.74 -7.59 11.42
CA ILE A 198 6.51 -6.67 12.26
C ILE A 198 5.90 -6.68 13.65
N GLN A 199 6.73 -6.61 14.68
CA GLN A 199 6.31 -6.55 16.08
C GLN A 199 5.53 -5.27 16.39
N ASP A 200 4.80 -5.28 17.48
CA ASP A 200 4.04 -4.13 17.98
C ASP A 200 4.98 -2.95 18.29
N ASN A 201 4.49 -1.73 18.11
CA ASN A 201 5.21 -0.51 18.51
C ASN A 201 6.64 -0.37 17.92
N SER A 202 6.83 -0.77 16.65
CA SER A 202 8.16 -0.90 16.04
C SER A 202 8.55 0.22 15.09
N VAL A 203 7.59 0.96 14.52
CA VAL A 203 7.87 1.95 13.46
C VAL A 203 7.36 3.34 13.84
N ASP A 204 8.08 4.38 13.38
CA ASP A 204 7.83 5.78 13.75
C ASP A 204 6.70 6.42 12.94
N THR A 205 6.43 5.90 11.73
CA THR A 205 5.33 6.33 10.87
C THR A 205 4.87 5.16 10.01
N VAL A 206 3.57 5.08 9.76
CA VAL A 206 2.99 4.14 8.80
C VAL A 206 2.33 4.90 7.66
N LEU A 207 2.68 4.55 6.44
CA LEU A 207 2.12 5.08 5.21
C LEU A 207 1.48 3.95 4.39
N SER A 208 0.29 4.18 3.85
CA SER A 208 -0.33 3.30 2.86
C SER A 208 -1.04 4.14 1.81
N GLN A 209 -0.72 3.92 0.54
CA GLN A 209 -1.24 4.76 -0.53
C GLN A 209 -2.06 3.95 -1.52
N HIS A 210 -3.32 4.33 -1.69
CA HIS A 210 -4.22 3.78 -2.71
C HIS A 210 -4.44 2.26 -2.66
N THR A 211 -4.25 1.60 -1.52
CA THR A 211 -4.28 0.15 -1.38
C THR A 211 -5.49 -0.36 -0.63
N LEU A 212 -5.86 0.26 0.50
CA LEU A 212 -6.83 -0.30 1.44
C LEU A 212 -8.16 -0.70 0.78
N TYR A 213 -8.65 0.04 -0.21
CA TYR A 213 -9.88 -0.28 -0.94
C TYR A 213 -9.72 -1.43 -1.97
N HIS A 214 -8.51 -1.96 -2.15
CA HIS A 214 -8.22 -3.18 -2.90
C HIS A 214 -8.16 -4.44 -2.00
N ILE A 215 -8.17 -4.25 -0.69
CA ILE A 215 -8.27 -5.35 0.27
C ILE A 215 -9.72 -5.85 0.33
N PRO A 216 -9.98 -7.16 0.49
CA PRO A 216 -11.31 -7.70 0.67
C PRO A 216 -12.07 -6.96 1.78
N LYS A 217 -13.35 -6.67 1.55
CA LYS A 217 -14.19 -5.83 2.42
C LYS A 217 -14.08 -6.18 3.90
N ASN A 218 -14.10 -7.47 4.21
CA ASN A 218 -14.10 -7.97 5.59
C ASN A 218 -12.71 -7.87 6.23
N GLU A 219 -11.66 -7.76 5.44
CA GLU A 219 -10.27 -7.71 5.88
C GLU A 219 -9.73 -6.27 6.02
N GLN A 220 -10.39 -5.27 5.45
CA GLN A 220 -9.95 -3.87 5.55
C GLN A 220 -9.84 -3.37 7.00
N LYS A 221 -10.73 -3.84 7.88
CA LYS A 221 -10.65 -3.51 9.31
C LYS A 221 -9.38 -4.08 9.95
N ILE A 222 -9.05 -5.31 9.63
CA ILE A 222 -7.84 -6.00 10.12
C ILE A 222 -6.60 -5.26 9.63
N ALA A 223 -6.54 -4.88 8.35
CA ALA A 223 -5.42 -4.13 7.79
C ALA A 223 -5.16 -2.80 8.54
N VAL A 224 -6.20 -2.03 8.85
CA VAL A 224 -6.05 -0.78 9.63
C VAL A 224 -5.62 -1.06 11.08
N GLN A 225 -6.11 -2.14 11.68
CA GLN A 225 -5.69 -2.54 13.03
C GLN A 225 -4.22 -2.98 13.06
N GLU A 226 -3.75 -3.69 12.04
CA GLU A 226 -2.33 -4.08 11.91
C GLU A 226 -1.42 -2.85 11.74
N MET A 227 -1.81 -1.87 10.89
CA MET A 227 -1.10 -0.60 10.79
C MET A 227 -1.01 0.12 12.15
N TYR A 228 -2.11 0.12 12.90
CA TYR A 228 -2.16 0.72 14.25
C TYR A 228 -1.28 -0.04 15.24
N ARG A 229 -1.28 -1.36 15.19
CA ARG A 229 -0.49 -2.23 16.07
C ARG A 229 1.02 -1.97 15.93
N VAL A 230 1.53 -1.93 14.68
CA VAL A 230 2.98 -1.79 14.42
C VAL A 230 3.54 -0.40 14.65
N ALA A 231 2.69 0.63 14.60
CA ALA A 231 3.06 2.02 14.87
C ALA A 231 3.44 2.19 16.35
N LYS A 232 4.48 2.96 16.65
CA LYS A 232 4.84 3.35 18.02
C LYS A 232 3.75 4.26 18.64
N PRO A 233 3.64 4.34 19.98
CA PRO A 233 2.83 5.38 20.62
C PRO A 233 3.17 6.78 20.08
N GLU A 234 2.19 7.65 19.97
CA GLU A 234 2.22 9.03 19.43
C GLU A 234 2.58 9.12 17.93
N SER A 235 2.78 7.98 17.26
CA SER A 235 3.07 7.93 15.83
C SER A 235 1.86 8.24 14.97
N LYS A 236 2.11 8.63 13.73
CA LYS A 236 1.09 8.89 12.69
C LYS A 236 0.96 7.70 11.74
N ILE A 237 -0.27 7.33 11.46
CA ILE A 237 -0.63 6.41 10.40
C ILE A 237 -1.38 7.22 9.35
N VAL A 238 -0.88 7.25 8.11
CA VAL A 238 -1.44 8.03 7.01
C VAL A 238 -1.87 7.09 5.89
N ILE A 239 -3.17 7.09 5.60
CA ILE A 239 -3.76 6.25 4.55
C ILE A 239 -4.35 7.15 3.47
N ILE A 240 -3.79 7.10 2.26
CA ILE A 240 -4.39 7.77 1.11
C ILE A 240 -5.47 6.84 0.55
N TYR A 241 -6.71 7.31 0.59
CA TYR A 241 -7.89 6.50 0.29
C TYR A 241 -8.68 7.04 -0.91
N CYS A 242 -9.71 6.32 -1.36
CA CYS A 242 -10.63 6.74 -2.41
C CYS A 242 -12.07 6.62 -1.92
N TRP A 243 -12.82 7.73 -1.89
CA TRP A 243 -14.24 7.70 -1.53
C TRP A 243 -15.14 7.14 -2.63
N PHE A 244 -14.74 7.27 -3.89
CA PHE A 244 -15.48 6.81 -5.08
C PHE A 244 -16.93 7.28 -5.08
N TYR A 245 -17.92 6.36 -4.94
CA TYR A 245 -19.34 6.73 -4.92
C TYR A 245 -19.76 7.50 -3.64
N HIS A 246 -18.91 7.60 -2.64
CA HIS A 246 -19.11 8.47 -1.47
C HIS A 246 -18.57 9.89 -1.69
N SER A 247 -17.88 10.16 -2.81
CA SER A 247 -17.38 11.50 -3.16
C SER A 247 -18.52 12.35 -3.71
N TRP A 248 -19.07 13.21 -2.87
CA TRP A 248 -20.18 14.06 -3.26
C TRP A 248 -19.81 15.03 -4.38
N PHE A 249 -18.61 15.60 -4.35
CA PHE A 249 -18.12 16.51 -5.37
C PHE A 249 -18.02 15.83 -6.74
N MET A 250 -17.51 14.59 -6.81
CA MET A 250 -17.44 13.85 -8.06
C MET A 250 -18.84 13.42 -8.55
N ASN A 251 -19.72 13.04 -7.62
CA ASN A 251 -21.10 12.66 -7.98
C ASN A 251 -21.84 13.83 -8.64
N LEU A 252 -21.67 15.04 -8.12
CA LEU A 252 -22.30 16.23 -8.67
C LEU A 252 -21.62 16.69 -9.98
N SER A 253 -20.30 16.75 -10.02
CA SER A 253 -19.55 17.33 -11.15
C SER A 253 -19.50 16.42 -12.37
N LEU A 254 -19.52 15.09 -12.20
CA LEU A 254 -19.45 14.14 -13.29
C LEU A 254 -20.81 13.56 -13.72
N ASN A 255 -21.87 13.77 -12.92
CA ASN A 255 -23.24 13.38 -13.25
C ASN A 255 -23.36 11.99 -13.89
N LEU A 256 -23.84 11.91 -15.16
CA LEU A 256 -24.05 10.66 -15.91
C LEU A 256 -22.78 9.81 -16.02
N LEU A 257 -21.60 10.43 -16.15
CA LEU A 257 -20.33 9.69 -16.19
C LEU A 257 -20.06 8.99 -14.86
N GLN A 258 -20.39 9.61 -13.73
CA GLN A 258 -20.25 8.98 -12.42
C GLN A 258 -21.26 7.84 -12.23
N LEU A 259 -22.51 8.01 -12.68
CA LEU A 259 -23.50 6.94 -12.68
C LEU A 259 -23.04 5.75 -13.52
N TYR A 260 -22.49 5.99 -14.70
CA TYR A 260 -21.91 4.95 -15.56
C TYR A 260 -20.75 4.23 -14.86
N ARG A 261 -19.83 4.96 -14.18
CA ARG A 261 -18.72 4.38 -13.42
C ARG A 261 -19.23 3.47 -12.30
N ILE A 262 -20.23 3.93 -11.56
CA ILE A 262 -20.86 3.17 -10.45
C ILE A 262 -21.52 1.91 -11.01
N PHE A 263 -22.33 2.04 -12.07
CA PHE A 263 -22.98 0.91 -12.73
C PHE A 263 -21.94 -0.12 -13.21
N ARG A 264 -20.91 0.34 -13.92
CA ARG A 264 -19.82 -0.54 -14.40
C ARG A 264 -19.07 -1.24 -13.27
N HIS A 265 -18.92 -0.59 -12.10
CA HIS A 265 -18.33 -1.21 -10.92
C HIS A 265 -19.19 -2.37 -10.40
N PHE A 266 -20.49 -2.18 -10.25
CA PHE A 266 -21.40 -3.23 -9.80
C PHE A 266 -21.54 -4.36 -10.81
N ALA A 267 -21.72 -4.04 -12.10
CA ALA A 267 -21.74 -5.03 -13.17
C ALA A 267 -20.43 -5.85 -13.22
N GLY A 268 -19.30 -5.19 -12.98
CA GLY A 268 -18.00 -5.85 -12.89
C GLY A 268 -17.90 -6.87 -11.77
N LYS A 269 -18.55 -6.65 -10.63
CA LYS A 269 -18.62 -7.64 -9.52
C LYS A 269 -19.37 -8.90 -9.93
N ILE A 270 -20.46 -8.74 -10.67
CA ILE A 270 -21.26 -9.88 -11.19
C ILE A 270 -20.44 -10.63 -12.24
N TYR A 271 -19.84 -9.90 -13.19
CA TYR A 271 -19.04 -10.49 -14.26
C TYR A 271 -17.86 -11.33 -13.75
N VAL A 272 -17.14 -10.84 -12.75
CA VAL A 272 -15.98 -11.57 -12.15
C VAL A 272 -16.39 -12.92 -11.56
N ARG A 273 -17.65 -13.06 -11.12
CA ARG A 273 -18.16 -14.31 -10.55
C ARG A 273 -18.33 -15.43 -11.59
N PHE A 274 -18.47 -15.06 -12.87
CA PHE A 274 -18.78 -15.98 -13.98
C PHE A 274 -17.67 -16.04 -15.04
N ALA A 275 -16.70 -15.12 -15.01
CA ALA A 275 -15.68 -15.04 -16.05
C ALA A 275 -14.41 -15.79 -15.64
N THR A 276 -13.88 -16.60 -16.57
CA THR A 276 -12.60 -17.33 -16.46
C THR A 276 -11.40 -16.53 -16.96
N SER A 277 -11.60 -15.27 -17.39
CA SER A 277 -10.56 -14.38 -17.92
C SER A 277 -9.79 -13.68 -16.80
N LYS A 278 -8.64 -13.05 -17.17
CA LYS A 278 -7.69 -12.34 -16.29
C LYS A 278 -8.30 -11.71 -15.04
N PRO A 279 -7.70 -11.89 -13.87
CA PRO A 279 -8.22 -11.39 -12.61
C PRO A 279 -8.44 -9.87 -12.68
N ARG A 280 -9.64 -9.40 -12.36
CA ARG A 280 -9.91 -7.98 -12.16
C ARG A 280 -9.52 -7.62 -10.75
N LEU A 281 -8.80 -6.51 -10.60
CA LEU A 281 -8.45 -5.97 -9.30
C LEU A 281 -9.70 -5.81 -8.44
N TYR A 282 -9.67 -6.35 -7.22
CA TYR A 282 -10.72 -6.15 -6.24
C TYR A 282 -10.82 -4.67 -5.86
N PHE A 283 -12.04 -4.16 -5.68
CA PHE A 283 -12.25 -2.76 -5.31
C PHE A 283 -13.52 -2.63 -4.45
N TYR A 284 -13.36 -2.15 -3.22
CA TYR A 284 -14.48 -1.87 -2.32
C TYR A 284 -14.16 -0.65 -1.42
N PRO A 285 -14.72 0.54 -1.71
CA PRO A 285 -14.54 1.71 -0.84
C PRO A 285 -15.55 1.73 0.29
N HIS A 286 -15.09 2.01 1.50
CA HIS A 286 -15.93 2.33 2.66
C HIS A 286 -16.19 3.83 2.77
N SER A 287 -17.26 4.20 3.50
CA SER A 287 -17.61 5.61 3.77
C SER A 287 -16.76 6.21 4.90
N PRO A 288 -16.68 7.55 5.01
CA PRO A 288 -16.05 8.21 6.17
C PRO A 288 -16.65 7.79 7.52
N ARG A 289 -17.97 7.50 7.54
CA ARG A 289 -18.67 7.01 8.73
C ARG A 289 -18.17 5.63 9.18
N TRP A 290 -17.80 4.77 8.24
CA TRP A 290 -17.25 3.46 8.56
C TRP A 290 -15.94 3.60 9.33
N PHE A 291 -15.02 4.43 8.89
CA PHE A 291 -13.76 4.66 9.59
C PHE A 291 -13.98 5.13 11.03
N ARG A 292 -14.92 6.05 11.24
CA ARG A 292 -15.20 6.57 12.59
C ARG A 292 -15.88 5.56 13.52
N LYS A 293 -16.62 4.59 12.97
CA LYS A 293 -17.43 3.64 13.77
C LYS A 293 -16.79 2.27 13.96
N SER A 294 -15.85 1.89 13.09
CA SER A 294 -15.32 0.53 13.06
C SER A 294 -14.17 0.30 14.05
N PHE A 295 -13.58 1.36 14.58
CA PHE A 295 -12.39 1.28 15.43
C PHE A 295 -12.63 1.94 16.79
N THR A 296 -11.98 1.42 17.84
CA THR A 296 -11.97 2.01 19.18
C THR A 296 -11.36 3.43 19.15
N PHE A 297 -10.33 3.60 18.33
CA PHE A 297 -9.68 4.89 18.05
C PHE A 297 -10.38 5.72 16.96
N GLY A 298 -11.61 5.40 16.58
CA GLY A 298 -12.31 6.05 15.47
C GLY A 298 -12.55 7.56 15.66
N LYS A 299 -12.59 8.02 16.93
CA LYS A 299 -12.70 9.47 17.26
C LYS A 299 -11.42 10.23 16.95
N ASP A 300 -10.27 9.57 16.97
CA ASP A 300 -8.95 10.15 16.74
C ASP A 300 -8.57 10.14 15.25
N ILE A 301 -9.46 9.65 14.39
CA ILE A 301 -9.27 9.67 12.94
C ILE A 301 -9.60 11.04 12.37
N GLU A 302 -8.64 11.67 11.74
CA GLU A 302 -8.82 12.91 11.02
C GLU A 302 -8.80 12.68 9.51
N PHE A 303 -9.56 13.47 8.77
CA PHE A 303 -9.60 13.43 7.31
C PHE A 303 -9.10 14.75 6.75
N PHE A 304 -8.12 14.66 5.84
CA PHE A 304 -7.58 15.81 5.11
C PHE A 304 -7.70 15.55 3.60
N CYS A 305 -7.69 16.60 2.81
CA CYS A 305 -7.75 16.47 1.37
C CYS A 305 -6.35 16.17 0.80
N TRP A 306 -6.17 14.95 0.29
CA TRP A 306 -4.99 14.64 -0.51
C TRP A 306 -5.17 15.18 -1.93
N ARG A 307 -6.30 14.88 -2.59
CA ARG A 307 -6.70 15.40 -3.89
C ARG A 307 -8.23 15.32 -4.05
N SER A 308 -8.87 16.45 -4.35
CA SER A 308 -10.33 16.48 -4.43
C SER A 308 -10.89 15.88 -5.74
N THR A 309 -10.09 15.84 -6.81
CA THR A 309 -10.53 15.41 -8.15
C THR A 309 -9.89 14.11 -8.58
N ASN A 310 -10.56 13.39 -9.48
CA ASN A 310 -10.02 12.23 -10.16
C ASN A 310 -9.63 12.55 -11.62
N LYS A 311 -9.06 11.56 -12.33
CA LYS A 311 -8.63 11.70 -13.71
C LYS A 311 -9.79 12.08 -14.63
N TYR A 312 -10.99 11.52 -14.46
CA TYR A 312 -12.15 11.82 -15.30
C TYR A 312 -12.58 13.27 -15.20
N PHE A 313 -12.53 13.87 -14.01
CA PHE A 313 -12.77 15.29 -13.83
C PHE A 313 -11.71 16.13 -14.55
N LEU A 314 -10.43 15.77 -14.41
CA LEU A 314 -9.36 16.46 -15.11
C LEU A 314 -9.51 16.37 -16.63
N ASP A 315 -9.79 15.19 -17.16
CA ASP A 315 -9.99 14.97 -18.59
C ASP A 315 -11.16 15.79 -19.15
N LEU A 316 -12.25 15.91 -18.40
CA LEU A 316 -13.47 16.59 -18.87
C LEU A 316 -13.40 18.11 -18.74
N TYR A 317 -12.85 18.64 -17.67
CA TYR A 317 -12.94 20.07 -17.35
C TYR A 317 -11.63 20.84 -17.48
N ILE A 318 -10.47 20.16 -17.50
CA ILE A 318 -9.17 20.83 -17.44
C ILE A 318 -8.47 20.76 -18.79
N HIS A 319 -8.44 21.91 -19.48
CA HIS A 319 -7.83 22.07 -20.79
C HIS A 319 -6.90 23.28 -20.83
N LYS A 320 -5.84 23.26 -21.66
CA LYS A 320 -4.86 24.36 -21.81
C LYS A 320 -5.53 25.68 -22.22
N TRP A 321 -6.47 25.61 -23.15
CA TRP A 321 -7.18 26.74 -23.74
C TRP A 321 -8.29 27.33 -22.83
N PHE A 322 -8.73 26.59 -21.77
CA PHE A 322 -9.68 27.05 -20.75
C PHE A 322 -9.02 27.42 -19.43
N PHE A 323 -7.85 28.01 -19.44
CA PHE A 323 -7.10 28.41 -18.24
C PHE A 323 -6.88 27.28 -17.23
N GLY A 324 -6.82 26.03 -17.68
CA GLY A 324 -6.74 24.84 -16.82
C GLY A 324 -5.64 24.88 -15.77
N LYS A 325 -4.44 25.38 -16.11
CA LYS A 325 -3.33 25.56 -15.14
C LYS A 325 -3.69 26.55 -14.02
N LYS A 326 -4.39 27.67 -14.35
CA LYS A 326 -4.83 28.67 -13.34
C LYS A 326 -5.90 28.11 -12.44
N ILE A 327 -6.87 27.37 -12.99
CA ILE A 327 -7.93 26.68 -12.24
C ILE A 327 -7.31 25.70 -11.25
N LEU A 328 -6.36 24.85 -11.69
CA LEU A 328 -5.72 23.87 -10.84
C LEU A 328 -4.84 24.50 -9.78
N ASN A 329 -4.11 25.59 -10.07
CA ASN A 329 -3.36 26.31 -9.03
C ASN A 329 -4.28 26.87 -7.95
N LYS A 330 -5.45 27.42 -8.33
CA LYS A 330 -6.46 27.87 -7.35
C LYS A 330 -7.01 26.70 -6.55
N LEU A 331 -7.23 25.56 -7.19
CA LEU A 331 -7.74 24.36 -6.51
C LEU A 331 -6.72 23.81 -5.49
N ILE A 332 -5.40 23.79 -5.81
CA ILE A 332 -4.35 23.43 -4.85
C ILE A 332 -4.46 24.30 -3.59
N ASN A 333 -4.56 25.62 -3.77
CA ASN A 333 -4.64 26.55 -2.64
C ASN A 333 -5.93 26.33 -1.79
N LEU A 334 -7.06 26.01 -2.44
CA LEU A 334 -8.31 25.69 -1.75
C LEU A 334 -8.22 24.37 -0.99
N GLU A 335 -7.66 23.33 -1.60
CA GLU A 335 -7.44 22.03 -0.95
C GLU A 335 -6.52 22.14 0.26
N ASP A 336 -5.47 22.97 0.19
CA ASP A 336 -4.57 23.17 1.32
C ASP A 336 -5.22 24.03 2.43
N LYS A 337 -5.88 25.14 2.06
CA LYS A 337 -6.53 26.05 3.02
C LYS A 337 -7.72 25.40 3.72
N TYR A 338 -8.53 24.65 3.00
CA TYR A 338 -9.77 24.04 3.49
C TYR A 338 -9.71 22.52 3.53
N SER A 339 -8.54 21.96 3.85
CA SER A 339 -8.23 20.54 3.70
C SER A 339 -9.23 19.62 4.41
N LYS A 340 -9.59 19.90 5.67
CA LYS A 340 -10.59 19.12 6.43
C LYS A 340 -11.99 19.18 5.82
N PHE A 341 -12.37 20.32 5.24
CA PHE A 341 -13.65 20.46 4.54
C PHE A 341 -13.65 19.72 3.23
N MET A 342 -12.64 19.94 2.39
CA MET A 342 -12.51 19.35 1.08
C MET A 342 -12.38 17.80 1.13
N SER A 343 -11.82 17.25 2.20
CA SER A 343 -11.73 15.79 2.38
C SER A 343 -13.08 15.08 2.47
N LYS A 344 -14.14 15.77 2.87
CA LYS A 344 -15.49 15.19 3.00
C LYS A 344 -16.19 15.05 1.64
N PHE A 345 -15.82 15.88 0.67
CA PHE A 345 -16.51 16.01 -0.59
C PHE A 345 -15.68 15.56 -1.78
N GLY A 346 -14.35 15.62 -1.67
CA GLY A 346 -13.39 15.22 -2.70
C GLY A 346 -13.26 13.71 -2.86
N GLU A 347 -12.51 13.29 -3.87
CA GLU A 347 -12.34 11.86 -4.20
C GLU A 347 -11.32 11.15 -3.30
N TYR A 348 -10.18 11.81 -3.05
CA TYR A 348 -9.05 11.17 -2.37
C TYR A 348 -8.70 11.88 -1.07
N PRO A 349 -9.15 11.36 0.08
CA PRO A 349 -8.73 11.83 1.39
C PRO A 349 -7.36 11.25 1.78
N ALA A 350 -6.65 11.98 2.63
CA ALA A 350 -5.66 11.44 3.55
C ALA A 350 -6.37 11.17 4.88
N ILE A 351 -6.41 9.92 5.29
CA ILE A 351 -6.94 9.46 6.58
C ILE A 351 -5.75 9.40 7.53
N VAL A 352 -5.78 10.23 8.55
CA VAL A 352 -4.69 10.36 9.52
C VAL A 352 -5.16 9.84 10.88
N ILE A 353 -4.41 8.88 11.41
CA ILE A 353 -4.66 8.29 12.72
C ILE A 353 -3.44 8.58 13.59
N THR A 354 -3.65 9.07 14.81
CA THR A 354 -2.59 9.18 15.81
C THR A 354 -2.75 8.02 16.78
N LYS A 355 -1.70 7.22 16.93
CA LYS A 355 -1.71 6.17 17.95
C LYS A 355 -1.54 6.81 19.32
N LYS A 356 -2.47 6.55 20.23
CA LYS A 356 -2.35 7.00 21.61
C LYS A 356 -1.42 6.09 22.40
N SER A 357 -0.75 6.65 23.38
CA SER A 357 -0.11 5.87 24.42
C SER A 357 -1.18 5.09 25.17
N ASP A 358 -0.96 3.79 25.37
CA ASP A 358 -1.80 3.04 26.29
C ASP A 358 -1.57 3.61 27.70
N CYS A 359 -2.62 4.16 28.30
CA CYS A 359 -2.62 4.66 29.67
C CYS A 359 -2.63 3.50 30.65
#